data_798cac2aa3e49e7a11cfb430c7fbb55c
#
_entry.id   798cac2aa3e49e7a11cfb430c7fbb55c
#
_cell.length_a   1.000
_cell.length_b   1.000
_cell.length_c   1.000
_cell.angle_alpha   90.00
_cell.angle_beta   90.00
_cell.angle_gamma   90.00
#
_symmetry.space_group_name_H-M   'P 1'
#
loop_
_entity.id
_entity.type
_entity.pdbx_description
1 polymer ?
#
loop_
_entity_poly.entity_id
_entity_poly.type
_entity_poly.pdbx_seq_one_letter_code
_entity_poly.pdbx_strand_id
1 'polypeptide(L)'
;MNKELNNNSGGVRLSAFDGSNFDKGAGFFKTVLWYFVNALIVRASWNPFMGIKIALLRAFGAKIGKGICIKNNIIVKSPWNLTIGDNCWIGEYCWIDNIDKVVIGNNVCISQGALLLTGNHDYKDSSMPYRNAPIYVKDGAWIGANTSVCAGVVVHENAVLT
;
A
#
# COMPACT_ATOMS: atom_id res chain seq x y z
N MET A 1 -3.31 -31.69 -40.98
CA MET A 1 -3.88 -30.37 -40.61
C MET A 1 -3.23 -29.98 -39.28
N ASN A 2 -1.99 -29.42 -39.42
CA ASN A 2 -1.18 -29.06 -38.24
C ASN A 2 -1.68 -27.73 -37.71
N LYS A 3 -2.28 -27.76 -36.50
CA LYS A 3 -2.46 -26.54 -35.72
C LYS A 3 -1.08 -26.09 -35.23
N GLU A 4 -0.54 -25.07 -35.86
CA GLU A 4 0.57 -24.30 -35.32
C GLU A 4 0.13 -23.77 -33.94
N LEU A 5 0.66 -24.39 -32.90
CA LEU A 5 0.65 -23.79 -31.55
C LEU A 5 1.49 -22.53 -31.64
N ASN A 6 0.82 -21.40 -31.69
CA ASN A 6 1.43 -20.07 -31.58
C ASN A 6 2.12 -19.98 -30.20
N ASN A 7 3.36 -20.49 -30.14
CA ASN A 7 4.26 -20.31 -29.00
C ASN A 7 4.72 -18.85 -28.95
N ASN A 8 3.84 -17.94 -28.61
CA ASN A 8 4.22 -16.61 -28.15
C ASN A 8 4.70 -16.70 -26.68
N SER A 9 5.68 -17.56 -26.45
CA SER A 9 6.47 -17.59 -25.21
C SER A 9 7.55 -16.50 -25.24
N GLY A 10 7.17 -15.30 -25.63
CA GLY A 10 7.99 -14.13 -25.46
C GLY A 10 8.01 -13.80 -23.97
N GLY A 11 9.14 -14.09 -23.29
CA GLY A 11 9.35 -13.69 -21.90
C GLY A 11 9.16 -12.18 -21.70
N VAL A 12 9.16 -11.74 -20.44
CA VAL A 12 9.04 -10.33 -20.06
C VAL A 12 10.04 -9.46 -20.84
N ARG A 13 9.57 -8.39 -21.44
CA ARG A 13 10.38 -7.39 -22.16
C ARG A 13 10.26 -6.03 -21.48
N LEU A 14 11.06 -5.80 -20.45
CA LEU A 14 11.02 -4.54 -19.67
C LEU A 14 11.33 -3.30 -20.50
N SER A 15 12.04 -3.44 -21.64
CA SER A 15 12.26 -2.34 -22.59
C SER A 15 10.98 -1.88 -23.31
N ALA A 16 9.93 -2.70 -23.30
CA ALA A 16 8.63 -2.37 -23.85
C ALA A 16 7.62 -1.87 -22.77
N PHE A 17 8.06 -1.77 -21.52
CA PHE A 17 7.23 -1.27 -20.44
C PHE A 17 6.85 0.21 -20.67
N ASP A 18 5.56 0.49 -20.67
CA ASP A 18 5.02 1.85 -20.72
C ASP A 18 4.24 2.14 -19.45
N GLY A 19 4.82 3.00 -18.60
CA GLY A 19 4.21 3.48 -17.36
C GLY A 19 3.42 4.79 -17.52
N SER A 20 3.23 5.30 -18.75
CA SER A 20 2.59 6.61 -19.01
C SER A 20 1.15 6.69 -18.53
N ASN A 21 0.43 5.58 -18.53
CA ASN A 21 -0.97 5.50 -18.09
C ASN A 21 -1.15 5.42 -16.57
N PHE A 22 -0.06 5.46 -15.79
CA PHE A 22 -0.14 5.38 -14.34
C PHE A 22 -0.40 6.75 -13.72
N ASP A 23 -1.61 6.96 -13.18
CA ASP A 23 -1.93 8.12 -12.37
C ASP A 23 -1.43 7.94 -10.92
N LYS A 24 -0.51 8.79 -10.49
CA LYS A 24 0.03 8.80 -9.13
C LYS A 24 -0.95 9.35 -8.09
N GLY A 25 -2.07 9.94 -8.51
CA GLY A 25 -3.06 10.58 -7.64
C GLY A 25 -2.57 11.87 -6.96
N ALA A 26 -1.39 12.36 -7.30
CA ALA A 26 -0.84 13.61 -6.78
C ALA A 26 0.18 14.23 -7.74
N GLY A 27 0.25 15.56 -7.74
CA GLY A 27 1.23 16.31 -8.54
C GLY A 27 2.68 16.07 -8.08
N PHE A 28 3.62 16.37 -8.99
CA PHE A 28 5.05 16.14 -8.80
C PHE A 28 5.59 16.71 -7.47
N PHE A 29 5.33 17.98 -7.19
CA PHE A 29 5.85 18.65 -5.97
C PHE A 29 5.35 17.98 -4.68
N LYS A 30 4.07 17.61 -4.62
CA LYS A 30 3.50 16.91 -3.46
C LYS A 30 4.17 15.55 -3.26
N THR A 31 4.41 14.82 -4.34
CA THR A 31 5.06 13.50 -4.31
C THR A 31 6.51 13.61 -3.83
N VAL A 32 7.27 14.57 -4.35
CA VAL A 32 8.68 14.81 -3.94
C VAL A 32 8.75 15.23 -2.47
N LEU A 33 7.92 16.20 -2.06
CA LEU A 33 7.88 16.64 -0.67
C LEU A 33 7.52 15.49 0.28
N TRP A 34 6.53 14.67 -0.09
CA TRP A 34 6.17 13.49 0.68
C TRP A 34 7.31 12.49 0.80
N TYR A 35 8.07 12.27 -0.25
CA TYR A 35 9.25 11.39 -0.21
C TYR A 35 10.20 11.77 0.92
N PHE A 36 10.54 13.07 1.04
CA PHE A 36 11.44 13.56 2.11
C PHE A 36 10.77 13.50 3.48
N VAL A 37 9.52 13.92 3.62
CA VAL A 37 8.78 13.86 4.90
C VAL A 37 8.66 12.42 5.38
N ASN A 38 8.34 11.50 4.50
CA ASN A 38 8.24 10.07 4.83
C ASN A 38 9.60 9.52 5.28
N ALA A 39 10.67 9.79 4.53
CA ALA A 39 12.00 9.28 4.83
C ALA A 39 12.57 9.83 6.14
N LEU A 40 12.41 11.14 6.39
CA LEU A 40 13.08 11.84 7.50
C LEU A 40 12.27 11.85 8.80
N ILE A 41 10.94 11.71 8.73
CA ILE A 41 10.08 11.91 9.90
C ILE A 41 9.16 10.71 10.15
N VAL A 42 8.38 10.27 9.15
CA VAL A 42 7.36 9.23 9.36
C VAL A 42 8.01 7.87 9.55
N ARG A 43 8.96 7.53 8.69
CA ARG A 43 9.74 6.29 8.73
C ARG A 43 10.83 6.30 9.80
N ALA A 44 11.21 7.47 10.30
CA ALA A 44 12.37 7.60 11.17
C ALA A 44 12.20 6.88 12.50
N SER A 45 13.18 6.05 12.86
CA SER A 45 13.22 5.34 14.14
C SER A 45 13.46 6.28 15.33
N TRP A 46 14.11 7.42 15.09
CA TRP A 46 14.37 8.43 16.13
C TRP A 46 13.12 9.20 16.57
N ASN A 47 12.04 9.20 15.77
CA ASN A 47 10.82 9.95 16.08
C ASN A 47 9.80 9.10 16.83
N PRO A 48 9.71 9.20 18.17
CA PRO A 48 8.74 8.45 18.96
C PRO A 48 7.34 9.09 18.94
N PHE A 49 7.20 10.31 18.37
CA PHE A 49 5.97 11.10 18.46
C PHE A 49 4.95 10.66 17.40
N MET A 50 4.08 9.74 17.78
CA MET A 50 3.01 9.21 16.94
C MET A 50 2.08 10.31 16.40
N GLY A 51 1.77 11.32 17.22
CA GLY A 51 0.90 12.44 16.83
C GLY A 51 1.43 13.22 15.64
N ILE A 52 2.76 13.42 15.55
CA ILE A 52 3.41 14.09 14.42
C ILE A 52 3.25 13.27 13.13
N LYS A 53 3.44 11.94 13.22
CA LYS A 53 3.28 11.04 12.07
C LYS A 53 1.85 11.10 11.53
N ILE A 54 0.85 11.02 12.41
CA ILE A 54 -0.57 11.09 12.05
C ILE A 54 -0.91 12.45 11.43
N ALA A 55 -0.43 13.55 12.04
CA ALA A 55 -0.67 14.91 11.52
C ALA A 55 -0.10 15.08 10.10
N LEU A 56 1.13 14.60 9.85
CA LEU A 56 1.75 14.66 8.54
C LEU A 56 1.02 13.80 7.52
N LEU A 57 0.66 12.56 7.86
CA LEU A 57 -0.15 11.71 6.98
C LEU A 57 -1.45 12.39 6.56
N ARG A 58 -2.17 13.01 7.53
CA ARG A 58 -3.39 13.77 7.25
C ARG A 58 -3.13 14.99 6.38
N ALA A 59 -2.08 15.76 6.65
CA ALA A 59 -1.71 16.94 5.87
C ALA A 59 -1.43 16.59 4.39
N PHE A 60 -0.91 15.39 4.14
CA PHE A 60 -0.69 14.89 2.79
C PHE A 60 -1.89 14.16 2.18
N GLY A 61 -3.03 14.11 2.88
CA GLY A 61 -4.31 13.65 2.33
C GLY A 61 -4.80 12.30 2.83
N ALA A 62 -4.13 11.67 3.79
CA ALA A 62 -4.65 10.46 4.41
C ALA A 62 -5.89 10.79 5.28
N LYS A 63 -6.90 9.93 5.19
CA LYS A 63 -8.07 9.99 6.07
C LYS A 63 -7.82 9.04 7.23
N ILE A 64 -7.60 9.58 8.42
CA ILE A 64 -7.23 8.78 9.60
C ILE A 64 -8.19 9.12 10.74
N GLY A 65 -8.78 8.10 11.35
CA GLY A 65 -9.71 8.20 12.46
C GLY A 65 -9.07 8.56 13.80
N LYS A 66 -9.72 8.22 14.90
CA LYS A 66 -9.29 8.46 16.28
C LYS A 66 -8.75 7.17 16.92
N GLY A 67 -7.99 7.29 18.01
CA GLY A 67 -7.50 6.11 18.73
C GLY A 67 -6.45 5.27 17.98
N ILE A 68 -5.74 5.88 17.03
CA ILE A 68 -4.78 5.18 16.17
C ILE A 68 -3.43 5.05 16.88
N CYS A 69 -2.87 3.84 16.83
CA CYS A 69 -1.49 3.57 17.22
C CYS A 69 -0.65 3.27 15.97
N ILE A 70 0.31 4.13 15.64
CA ILE A 70 1.27 3.95 14.56
C ILE A 70 2.68 3.82 15.15
N LYS A 71 3.29 2.67 14.97
CA LYS A 71 4.66 2.40 15.44
C LYS A 71 5.72 3.05 14.55
N ASN A 72 6.99 2.83 14.89
CA ASN A 72 8.12 3.38 14.13
C ASN A 72 8.40 2.58 12.85
N ASN A 73 9.24 3.15 11.98
CA ASN A 73 9.72 2.51 10.75
C ASN A 73 8.62 2.08 9.77
N ILE A 74 7.41 2.66 9.85
CA ILE A 74 6.38 2.40 8.85
C ILE A 74 6.73 3.12 7.53
N ILE A 75 6.33 2.52 6.42
CA ILE A 75 6.45 3.12 5.08
C ILE A 75 5.05 3.30 4.52
N VAL A 76 4.71 4.53 4.15
CA VAL A 76 3.47 4.84 3.43
C VAL A 76 3.83 5.51 2.12
N LYS A 77 3.52 4.89 0.99
CA LYS A 77 3.94 5.41 -0.33
C LYS A 77 3.11 6.62 -0.75
N SER A 78 1.79 6.55 -0.63
CA SER A 78 0.85 7.56 -1.12
C SER A 78 -0.21 7.87 -0.07
N PRO A 79 0.03 8.80 0.87
CA PRO A 79 -0.95 9.07 1.93
C PRO A 79 -2.32 9.53 1.40
N TRP A 80 -2.38 10.17 0.25
CA TRP A 80 -3.65 10.55 -0.41
C TRP A 80 -4.53 9.37 -0.84
N ASN A 81 -3.96 8.16 -0.92
CA ASN A 81 -4.67 6.91 -1.21
C ASN A 81 -4.92 6.06 0.05
N LEU A 82 -4.74 6.63 1.26
CA LEU A 82 -4.86 5.89 2.52
C LEU A 82 -6.07 6.35 3.32
N THR A 83 -6.89 5.40 3.74
CA THR A 83 -7.95 5.61 4.74
C THR A 83 -7.75 4.61 5.88
N ILE A 84 -7.79 5.08 7.12
CA ILE A 84 -7.75 4.26 8.35
C ILE A 84 -8.90 4.71 9.23
N GLY A 85 -9.75 3.78 9.66
CA GLY A 85 -10.86 4.00 10.58
C GLY A 85 -10.39 4.27 12.02
N ASP A 86 -11.27 4.09 12.99
CA ASP A 86 -10.99 4.36 14.40
C ASP A 86 -10.34 3.14 15.09
N ASN A 87 -9.55 3.41 16.15
CA ASN A 87 -8.98 2.40 17.07
C ASN A 87 -8.12 1.33 16.37
N CYS A 88 -7.33 1.73 15.39
CA CYS A 88 -6.46 0.80 14.63
C CYS A 88 -5.02 0.85 15.13
N TRP A 89 -4.35 -0.31 15.03
CA TRP A 89 -2.94 -0.45 15.33
C TRP A 89 -2.15 -0.80 14.06
N ILE A 90 -1.07 -0.05 13.79
CA ILE A 90 -0.13 -0.28 12.70
C ILE A 90 1.24 -0.57 13.30
N GLY A 91 1.69 -1.80 13.15
CA GLY A 91 2.92 -2.33 13.71
C GLY A 91 4.18 -1.74 13.08
N GLU A 92 5.33 -2.02 13.71
CA GLU A 92 6.64 -1.59 13.19
C GLU A 92 6.95 -2.26 11.85
N TYR A 93 7.68 -1.53 10.99
CA TYR A 93 8.12 -2.00 9.67
C TYR A 93 6.96 -2.37 8.72
N CYS A 94 5.72 -2.01 9.03
CA CYS A 94 4.64 -2.17 8.07
C CYS A 94 4.92 -1.33 6.83
N TRP A 95 4.72 -1.94 5.67
CA TRP A 95 4.85 -1.27 4.39
C TRP A 95 3.50 -1.20 3.69
N ILE A 96 2.97 0.01 3.56
CA ILE A 96 1.74 0.32 2.84
C ILE A 96 2.16 0.89 1.47
N ASP A 97 2.36 -0.01 0.49
CA ASP A 97 2.68 0.33 -0.90
C ASP A 97 1.40 0.59 -1.69
N ASN A 98 0.77 1.70 -1.34
CA ASN A 98 -0.56 2.08 -1.78
C ASN A 98 -0.54 3.04 -2.98
N ILE A 99 -0.06 2.55 -4.13
CA ILE A 99 -0.20 3.28 -5.39
C ILE A 99 -1.66 3.38 -5.84
N ASP A 100 -2.53 2.45 -5.41
CA ASP A 100 -3.99 2.53 -5.44
C ASP A 100 -4.52 2.59 -3.99
N LYS A 101 -5.83 2.67 -3.81
CA LYS A 101 -6.48 2.87 -2.51
C LYS A 101 -6.22 1.71 -1.55
N VAL A 102 -5.85 2.05 -0.32
CA VAL A 102 -5.91 1.16 0.84
C VAL A 102 -6.92 1.73 1.82
N VAL A 103 -7.96 0.96 2.11
CA VAL A 103 -9.03 1.33 3.03
C VAL A 103 -9.04 0.33 4.19
N ILE A 104 -8.71 0.82 5.37
CA ILE A 104 -8.68 0.06 6.62
C ILE A 104 -9.85 0.53 7.46
N GLY A 105 -10.70 -0.40 7.89
CA GLY A 105 -11.87 -0.16 8.74
C GLY A 105 -11.50 0.17 10.18
N ASN A 106 -12.46 -0.01 11.08
CA ASN A 106 -12.30 0.25 12.51
C ASN A 106 -11.78 -0.97 13.26
N ASN A 107 -11.08 -0.75 14.38
CA ASN A 107 -10.58 -1.83 15.27
C ASN A 107 -9.71 -2.86 14.55
N VAL A 108 -8.96 -2.44 13.53
CA VAL A 108 -8.07 -3.30 12.74
C VAL A 108 -6.68 -3.30 13.38
N CYS A 109 -6.09 -4.49 13.47
CA CYS A 109 -4.70 -4.67 13.86
C CYS A 109 -3.87 -5.12 12.65
N ILE A 110 -2.82 -4.36 12.33
CA ILE A 110 -1.81 -4.74 11.34
C ILE A 110 -0.50 -4.93 12.10
N SER A 111 -0.03 -6.18 12.15
CA SER A 111 1.16 -6.55 12.91
C SER A 111 2.45 -6.17 12.19
N GLN A 112 3.57 -6.37 12.85
CA GLN A 112 4.90 -5.95 12.40
C GLN A 112 5.28 -6.57 11.04
N GLY A 113 5.92 -5.77 10.20
CA GLY A 113 6.44 -6.22 8.91
C GLY A 113 5.37 -6.58 7.87
N ALA A 114 4.09 -6.40 8.17
CA ALA A 114 3.04 -6.67 7.19
C ALA A 114 3.17 -5.75 5.97
N LEU A 115 2.86 -6.30 4.79
CA LEU A 115 2.91 -5.61 3.51
C LEU A 115 1.50 -5.53 2.91
N LEU A 116 1.03 -4.30 2.62
CA LEU A 116 -0.18 -4.06 1.83
C LEU A 116 0.26 -3.50 0.48
N LEU A 117 0.18 -4.33 -0.56
CA LEU A 117 0.72 -4.05 -1.89
C LEU A 117 -0.41 -3.91 -2.91
N THR A 118 -0.78 -2.68 -3.28
CA THR A 118 -1.81 -2.42 -4.30
C THR A 118 -1.25 -2.45 -5.72
N GLY A 119 0.07 -2.33 -5.87
CA GLY A 119 0.75 -2.39 -7.15
C GLY A 119 0.86 -3.81 -7.68
N ASN A 120 0.60 -3.97 -8.97
CA ASN A 120 0.79 -5.23 -9.68
C ASN A 120 1.02 -4.96 -11.17
N HIS A 121 1.50 -5.98 -11.87
CA HIS A 121 1.68 -5.98 -13.32
C HIS A 121 0.95 -7.16 -13.95
N ASP A 122 0.52 -7.01 -15.20
CA ASP A 122 0.02 -8.15 -15.95
C ASP A 122 1.20 -8.96 -16.51
N TYR A 123 1.59 -10.01 -15.80
CA TYR A 123 2.70 -10.88 -16.18
C TYR A 123 2.42 -11.74 -17.44
N LYS A 124 1.16 -11.77 -17.91
CA LYS A 124 0.78 -12.46 -19.15
C LYS A 124 1.06 -11.60 -20.38
N ASP A 125 1.21 -10.30 -20.22
CA ASP A 125 1.65 -9.38 -21.25
C ASP A 125 3.14 -9.14 -21.10
N SER A 126 3.90 -9.34 -22.20
CA SER A 126 5.36 -9.19 -22.21
C SER A 126 5.82 -7.76 -21.87
N SER A 127 4.98 -6.74 -22.05
CA SER A 127 5.24 -5.35 -21.68
C SER A 127 4.95 -5.04 -20.21
N MET A 128 4.36 -6.00 -19.45
CA MET A 128 4.04 -5.88 -18.04
C MET A 128 3.31 -4.57 -17.64
N PRO A 129 2.20 -4.22 -18.30
CA PRO A 129 1.46 -3.02 -17.94
C PRO A 129 0.97 -3.07 -16.49
N TYR A 130 0.72 -1.90 -15.90
CA TYR A 130 0.18 -1.83 -14.54
C TYR A 130 -1.19 -2.52 -14.45
N ARG A 131 -1.35 -3.35 -13.41
CA ARG A 131 -2.60 -3.99 -13.01
C ARG A 131 -2.85 -3.76 -11.52
N ASN A 132 -2.93 -2.50 -11.15
CA ASN A 132 -3.15 -2.10 -9.77
C ASN A 132 -4.61 -2.35 -9.36
N ALA A 133 -4.84 -2.63 -8.08
CA ALA A 133 -6.19 -2.74 -7.55
C ALA A 133 -6.21 -2.36 -6.06
N PRO A 134 -7.33 -1.78 -5.56
CA PRO A 134 -7.44 -1.37 -4.17
C PRO A 134 -7.45 -2.55 -3.21
N ILE A 135 -7.03 -2.30 -1.96
CA ILE A 135 -7.13 -3.24 -0.83
C ILE A 135 -8.15 -2.70 0.16
N TYR A 136 -9.03 -3.58 0.61
CA TYR A 136 -10.00 -3.28 1.66
C TYR A 136 -9.78 -4.23 2.84
N VAL A 137 -9.50 -3.67 4.02
CA VAL A 137 -9.44 -4.40 5.28
C VAL A 137 -10.64 -3.96 6.11
N LYS A 138 -11.57 -4.87 6.35
CA LYS A 138 -12.83 -4.57 7.05
C LYS A 138 -12.65 -4.54 8.56
N ASP A 139 -13.70 -4.09 9.26
CA ASP A 139 -13.68 -3.87 10.70
C ASP A 139 -13.28 -5.12 11.50
N GLY A 140 -12.49 -4.94 12.54
CA GLY A 140 -12.07 -6.00 13.44
C GLY A 140 -11.06 -7.00 12.87
N ALA A 141 -10.62 -6.85 11.62
CA ALA A 141 -9.66 -7.78 11.01
C ALA A 141 -8.26 -7.66 11.64
N TRP A 142 -7.53 -8.77 11.63
CA TRP A 142 -6.15 -8.84 12.08
C TRP A 142 -5.23 -9.37 10.96
N ILE A 143 -4.29 -8.53 10.52
CA ILE A 143 -3.22 -8.93 9.62
C ILE A 143 -2.00 -9.29 10.48
N GLY A 144 -1.63 -10.57 10.46
CA GLY A 144 -0.51 -11.11 11.22
C GLY A 144 0.85 -10.56 10.77
N ALA A 145 1.88 -10.87 11.55
CA ALA A 145 3.23 -10.38 11.27
C ALA A 145 3.77 -10.96 9.95
N ASN A 146 4.45 -10.11 9.16
CA ASN A 146 5.05 -10.46 7.86
C ASN A 146 4.05 -10.98 6.81
N THR A 147 2.76 -10.81 7.03
CA THR A 147 1.73 -11.18 6.05
C THR A 147 1.70 -10.19 4.90
N SER A 148 1.58 -10.70 3.67
CA SER A 148 1.41 -9.86 2.48
C SER A 148 -0.04 -9.90 2.01
N VAL A 149 -0.65 -8.72 1.88
CA VAL A 149 -1.99 -8.52 1.30
C VAL A 149 -1.80 -7.87 -0.06
N CYS A 150 -2.18 -8.58 -1.12
CA CYS A 150 -1.93 -8.15 -2.49
C CYS A 150 -3.10 -7.37 -3.10
N ALA A 151 -2.85 -6.76 -4.26
CA ALA A 151 -3.80 -5.98 -5.03
C ALA A 151 -5.14 -6.70 -5.25
N GLY A 152 -6.24 -6.01 -5.00
CA GLY A 152 -7.61 -6.50 -5.18
C GLY A 152 -8.17 -7.36 -4.03
N VAL A 153 -7.39 -7.59 -2.96
CA VAL A 153 -7.84 -8.40 -1.83
C VAL A 153 -8.80 -7.61 -0.95
N VAL A 154 -9.87 -8.28 -0.53
CA VAL A 154 -10.78 -7.84 0.52
C VAL A 154 -10.62 -8.77 1.72
N VAL A 155 -10.08 -8.23 2.82
CA VAL A 155 -10.04 -8.92 4.12
C VAL A 155 -11.35 -8.61 4.83
N HIS A 156 -12.16 -9.64 5.07
CA HIS A 156 -13.50 -9.46 5.64
C HIS A 156 -13.46 -9.15 7.13
N GLU A 157 -14.64 -8.79 7.68
CA GLU A 157 -14.82 -8.45 9.08
C GLU A 157 -14.34 -9.58 10.00
N ASN A 158 -13.55 -9.21 11.02
CA ASN A 158 -13.00 -10.13 12.03
C ASN A 158 -12.12 -11.27 11.45
N ALA A 159 -11.72 -11.20 10.19
CA ALA A 159 -10.82 -12.18 9.61
C ALA A 159 -9.40 -12.03 10.21
N VAL A 160 -8.72 -13.17 10.38
CA VAL A 160 -7.32 -13.23 10.83
C VAL A 160 -6.49 -13.85 9.71
N LEU A 161 -5.47 -13.12 9.26
CA LEU A 161 -4.46 -13.56 8.30
C LEU A 161 -3.14 -13.77 9.05
N THR A 162 -2.57 -14.97 8.94
CA THR A 162 -1.28 -15.33 9.57
C THR A 162 -0.32 -15.91 8.57
#